data_97c2195a7acd7d806df571be50505e30
#
_entry.id   97c2195a7acd7d806df571be50505e30
#
_cell.length_a   1.000
_cell.length_b   1.000
_cell.length_c   1.000
_cell.angle_alpha   90.00
_cell.angle_beta   90.00
_cell.angle_gamma   90.00
#
_symmetry.space_group_name_H-M   'P 1'
#
loop_
_entity.id
_entity.type
_entity.pdbx_description
1 polymer ?
#
loop_
_entity_poly.entity_id
_entity_poly.type
_entity_poly.pdbx_seq_one_letter_code
_entity_poly.pdbx_strand_id
1 'polypeptide(L)'
;LSPNARALQQYIVETYPGVQSIGGVRPDSRPDHPSGHALDIMIGSDMGLGDAINADIQSQTGRFGVRYTMWRVASHFNHVHVTVA
;
A
#
# COMPACT_ATOMS: atom_id res chain seq x y z
N LEU A 1 -5.94 -9.50 -7.18
CA LEU A 1 -4.61 -9.02 -6.75
C LEU A 1 -3.53 -9.99 -7.18
N SER A 2 -2.35 -9.45 -7.54
CA SER A 2 -1.17 -10.26 -7.78
C SER A 2 -0.76 -11.02 -6.51
N PRO A 3 0.02 -12.10 -6.61
CA PRO A 3 0.51 -12.81 -5.42
C PRO A 3 1.27 -11.91 -4.45
N ASN A 4 2.11 -11.00 -4.95
CA ASN A 4 2.85 -10.05 -4.12
C ASN A 4 1.91 -9.06 -3.41
N ALA A 5 0.92 -8.52 -4.13
CA ALA A 5 -0.06 -7.60 -3.53
C ALA A 5 -0.88 -8.29 -2.45
N ARG A 6 -1.29 -9.53 -2.68
CA ARG A 6 -2.05 -10.32 -1.70
C ARG A 6 -1.22 -10.61 -0.45
N ALA A 7 0.04 -10.97 -0.61
CA ALA A 7 0.95 -11.22 0.51
C ALA A 7 1.18 -9.95 1.34
N LEU A 8 1.38 -8.81 0.67
CA LEU A 8 1.52 -7.52 1.35
C LEU A 8 0.25 -7.12 2.09
N GLN A 9 -0.92 -7.28 1.46
CA GLN A 9 -2.21 -7.01 2.10
C GLN A 9 -2.34 -7.79 3.41
N GLN A 10 -2.08 -9.08 3.38
CA GLN A 10 -2.16 -9.93 4.57
C GLN A 10 -1.17 -9.47 5.65
N TYR A 11 0.05 -9.17 5.29
CA TYR A 11 1.06 -8.67 6.23
C TYR A 11 0.60 -7.38 6.93
N ILE A 12 0.07 -6.42 6.17
CA ILE A 12 -0.40 -5.14 6.72
C ILE A 12 -1.59 -5.35 7.66
N VAL A 13 -2.56 -6.17 7.26
CA VAL A 13 -3.73 -6.47 8.11
C VAL A 13 -3.31 -7.08 9.44
N GLU A 14 -2.36 -7.99 9.42
CA GLU A 14 -1.89 -8.68 10.63
C GLU A 14 -1.01 -7.79 11.51
N THR A 15 -0.26 -6.86 10.91
CA THR A 15 0.76 -6.07 11.62
C THR A 15 0.21 -4.75 12.12
N TYR A 16 -0.72 -4.13 11.40
CA TYR A 16 -1.20 -2.77 11.67
C TYR A 16 -2.72 -2.72 11.82
N PRO A 17 -3.24 -3.04 13.02
CA PRO A 17 -4.70 -3.04 13.25
C PRO A 17 -5.34 -1.65 13.14
N GLY A 18 -4.55 -0.57 13.19
CA GLY A 18 -5.03 0.80 12.99
C GLY A 18 -5.38 1.16 11.55
N VAL A 19 -5.02 0.31 10.57
CA VAL A 19 -5.40 0.53 9.17
C VAL A 19 -6.91 0.42 9.03
N GLN A 20 -7.53 1.42 8.38
CA GLN A 20 -8.98 1.48 8.23
C GLN A 20 -9.49 0.50 7.18
N SER A 21 -8.83 0.46 6.03
CA SER A 21 -9.15 -0.42 4.92
C SER A 21 -7.99 -0.46 3.94
N ILE A 22 -8.01 -1.43 3.04
CA ILE A 22 -7.01 -1.54 1.97
C ILE A 22 -7.76 -1.68 0.65
N GLY A 23 -7.62 -0.67 -0.22
CA GLY A 23 -8.12 -0.70 -1.60
C GLY A 23 -7.15 -1.45 -2.49
N GLY A 24 -7.67 -2.22 -3.44
CA GLY A 24 -6.87 -3.00 -4.39
C GLY A 24 -7.31 -2.74 -5.82
N VAL A 25 -7.88 -3.76 -6.47
CA VAL A 25 -8.35 -3.66 -7.87
C VAL A 25 -9.45 -2.62 -7.98
N ARG A 26 -9.26 -1.65 -8.85
CA ARG A 26 -10.25 -0.62 -9.21
C ARG A 26 -9.92 0.00 -10.56
N PRO A 27 -10.91 0.61 -11.26
CA PRO A 27 -10.62 1.39 -12.46
C PRO A 27 -9.69 2.56 -12.17
N ASP A 28 -8.70 2.77 -13.02
CA ASP A 28 -7.76 3.89 -12.94
C ASP A 28 -7.21 4.15 -14.33
N SER A 29 -6.76 5.38 -14.58
CA SER A 29 -6.04 5.74 -15.80
C SER A 29 -4.67 5.08 -15.91
N ARG A 30 -4.05 4.75 -14.76
CA ARG A 30 -2.80 3.98 -14.69
C ARG A 30 -3.12 2.50 -14.51
N PRO A 31 -2.24 1.59 -15.00
CA PRO A 31 -2.52 0.15 -14.97
C PRO A 31 -2.38 -0.52 -13.60
N ASP A 32 -1.73 0.11 -12.63
CA ASP A 32 -1.34 -0.55 -11.37
C ASP A 32 -2.54 -1.12 -10.61
N HIS A 33 -3.59 -0.32 -10.36
CA HIS A 33 -4.81 -0.80 -9.69
C HIS A 33 -5.63 -1.75 -10.54
N PRO A 34 -5.96 -1.43 -11.82
CA PRO A 34 -6.75 -2.36 -12.64
C PRO A 34 -6.08 -3.73 -12.80
N SER A 35 -4.75 -3.79 -12.87
CA SER A 35 -4.01 -5.03 -13.03
C SER A 35 -3.84 -5.84 -11.74
N GLY A 36 -4.24 -5.30 -10.59
CA GLY A 36 -4.09 -5.96 -9.29
C GLY A 36 -2.67 -5.88 -8.71
N HIS A 37 -1.87 -4.89 -9.13
CA HIS A 37 -0.49 -4.70 -8.68
C HIS A 37 -0.32 -3.51 -7.74
N ALA A 38 -1.41 -2.94 -7.23
CA ALA A 38 -1.35 -1.81 -6.32
C ALA A 38 -2.33 -1.95 -5.15
N LEU A 39 -1.92 -1.42 -4.01
CA LEU A 39 -2.73 -1.30 -2.80
C LEU A 39 -2.75 0.16 -2.35
N ASP A 40 -3.93 0.60 -1.87
CA ASP A 40 -4.08 1.86 -1.13
C ASP A 40 -4.38 1.52 0.33
N ILE A 41 -3.39 1.72 1.19
CA ILE A 41 -3.49 1.41 2.62
C ILE A 41 -4.01 2.66 3.33
N MET A 42 -5.29 2.63 3.71
CA MET A 42 -5.97 3.80 4.26
C MET A 42 -5.68 3.97 5.74
N ILE A 43 -5.13 5.13 6.10
CA ILE A 43 -4.75 5.43 7.48
C ILE A 43 -5.55 6.60 8.08
N GLY A 44 -6.50 7.18 7.32
CA GLY A 44 -7.27 8.34 7.76
C GLY A 44 -6.37 9.55 7.96
N SER A 45 -6.37 10.11 9.16
CA SER A 45 -5.52 11.26 9.53
C SER A 45 -4.32 10.85 10.38
N ASP A 46 -4.09 9.56 10.60
CA ASP A 46 -2.97 9.07 11.42
C ASP A 46 -1.67 9.05 10.61
N MET A 47 -1.04 10.21 10.53
CA MET A 47 0.19 10.38 9.74
C MET A 47 1.34 9.55 10.29
N GLY A 48 1.42 9.36 11.60
CA GLY A 48 2.45 8.52 12.22
C GLY A 48 2.31 7.06 11.81
N LEU A 49 1.08 6.55 11.71
CA LEU A 49 0.82 5.22 11.21
C LEU A 49 1.26 5.07 9.75
N GLY A 50 0.94 6.06 8.91
CA GLY A 50 1.39 6.07 7.52
C GLY A 50 2.91 6.09 7.39
N ASP A 51 3.59 6.89 8.21
CA ASP A 51 5.06 6.93 8.24
C ASP A 51 5.64 5.55 8.61
N ALA A 52 5.10 4.91 9.63
CA ALA A 52 5.56 3.59 10.07
C ALA A 52 5.36 2.53 8.99
N ILE A 53 4.20 2.51 8.35
CA ILE A 53 3.88 1.56 7.29
C ILE A 53 4.80 1.77 6.09
N ASN A 54 4.97 3.03 5.65
CA ASN A 54 5.84 3.32 4.51
C ASN A 54 7.29 2.92 4.78
N ALA A 55 7.81 3.21 5.97
CA ALA A 55 9.17 2.82 6.36
C ALA A 55 9.33 1.30 6.39
N ASP A 56 8.35 0.58 6.93
CA ASP A 56 8.33 -0.89 6.97
C ASP A 56 8.39 -1.47 5.56
N ILE A 57 7.51 -1.01 4.67
CA ILE A 57 7.45 -1.48 3.28
C ILE A 57 8.78 -1.19 2.57
N GLN A 58 9.35 0.00 2.75
CA GLN A 58 10.63 0.37 2.16
C GLN A 58 11.78 -0.50 2.68
N SER A 59 11.69 -1.02 3.90
CA SER A 59 12.69 -1.94 4.45
C SER A 59 12.57 -3.37 3.93
N GLN A 60 11.47 -3.71 3.24
CA GLN A 60 11.15 -5.07 2.80
C GLN A 60 10.78 -5.12 1.31
N THR A 61 11.35 -4.25 0.50
CA THR A 61 11.00 -4.16 -0.93
C THR A 61 11.18 -5.49 -1.67
N GLY A 62 12.25 -6.22 -1.37
CA GLY A 62 12.50 -7.53 -1.99
C GLY A 62 11.48 -8.58 -1.61
N ARG A 63 11.02 -8.59 -0.35
CA ARG A 63 10.07 -9.57 0.15
C ARG A 63 8.73 -9.53 -0.58
N PHE A 64 8.24 -8.32 -0.88
CA PHE A 64 6.92 -8.13 -1.50
C PHE A 64 7.00 -7.69 -2.96
N GLY A 65 8.18 -7.68 -3.56
CA GLY A 65 8.37 -7.23 -4.92
C GLY A 65 7.93 -5.77 -5.12
N VAL A 66 8.21 -4.91 -4.15
CA VAL A 66 7.79 -3.51 -4.17
C VAL A 66 8.55 -2.76 -5.26
N ARG A 67 7.80 -2.10 -6.14
CA ARG A 67 8.37 -1.25 -7.18
C ARG A 67 8.52 0.18 -6.70
N TYR A 68 7.49 0.74 -6.06
CA TYR A 68 7.51 2.06 -5.45
C TYR A 68 6.35 2.23 -4.48
N THR A 69 6.46 3.27 -3.65
CA THR A 69 5.37 3.75 -2.80
C THR A 69 5.13 5.23 -3.09
N MET A 70 3.90 5.69 -2.81
CA MET A 70 3.56 7.11 -2.80
C MET A 70 2.96 7.45 -1.44
N TRP A 71 3.64 8.33 -0.71
CA TRP A 71 3.25 8.74 0.63
C TRP A 71 3.69 10.18 0.87
N ARG A 72 2.83 10.99 1.47
CA ARG A 72 3.05 12.43 1.70
C ARG A 72 3.35 13.22 0.43
N VAL A 73 2.77 12.79 -0.69
CA VAL A 73 2.78 13.52 -1.96
C VAL A 73 1.35 13.83 -2.35
N ALA A 74 1.13 14.68 -3.35
CA ALA A 74 -0.21 15.12 -3.77
C ALA A 74 -1.18 13.95 -3.88
N SER A 75 -2.35 14.08 -3.25
CA SER A 75 -3.41 13.06 -3.17
C SER A 75 -3.06 11.80 -2.38
N HIS A 76 -1.93 11.78 -1.66
CA HIS A 76 -1.44 10.62 -0.91
C HIS A 76 -1.09 10.98 0.54
N PHE A 77 -2.03 11.67 1.25
CA PHE A 77 -1.87 12.04 2.65
C PHE A 77 -2.80 11.26 3.59
N ASN A 78 -3.78 10.55 3.06
CA ASN A 78 -4.69 9.69 3.85
C ASN A 78 -4.50 8.20 3.56
N HIS A 79 -3.54 7.87 2.72
CA HIS A 79 -3.21 6.48 2.40
C HIS A 79 -1.77 6.35 1.91
N VAL A 80 -1.21 5.18 2.13
CA VAL A 80 0.06 4.76 1.53
C VAL A 80 -0.27 3.95 0.28
N HIS A 81 0.11 4.46 -0.88
CA HIS A 81 0.00 3.72 -2.13
C HIS A 81 1.25 2.85 -2.31
N VAL A 82 1.06 1.58 -2.64
CA VAL A 82 2.17 0.65 -2.91
C VAL A 82 1.92 -0.05 -4.22
N THR A 83 2.89 0.03 -5.12
CA THR A 83 2.90 -0.76 -6.37
C THR A 83 3.92 -1.88 -6.25
N VAL A 84 3.49 -3.08 -6.60
CA VAL A 84 4.31 -4.31 -6.53
C VAL A 84 4.35 -5.03 -7.88
N ALA A 85 5.29 -5.90 -8.02
CA ALA A 85 5.32 -6.81 -9.16
C ALA A 85 4.22 -7.85 -9.12
#